data_35b192fbb8d5ff683088bdeea079463b
#
_entry.id   35b192fbb8d5ff683088bdeea079463b
#
_cell.length_a   1.000
_cell.length_b   1.000
_cell.length_c   1.000
_cell.angle_alpha   90.00
_cell.angle_beta   90.00
_cell.angle_gamma   90.00
#
_symmetry.space_group_name_H-M   'P 1'
#
loop_
_entity.id
_entity.type
_entity.pdbx_description
1 polymer ?
#
loop_
_entity_poly.entity_id
_entity_poly.type
_entity_poly.pdbx_seq_one_letter_code
_entity_poly.pdbx_strand_id
1 'polypeptide(L)'
;MELSVPVDDGVKLNVRYRPGEDGRPFLLLHGLGSNARMWDEVADRLAAAGHPAYAADMRGHGGSDTPEHGYDNATAVADIVTLCRELGLKEPLIAGHSWGGNLAVRALAQNPGLCAGLGLVDGGWVDFASIPGFAGYAEHAQLRRPDATGTTRDGMRLMLRGLHPTWSDAAIEASLADMVEGPDGLLVQRLPLQRFLPVFHSMCEDPPARWYPGVTVPVLFLNALPPQESWWSTNVRRWVAKAEAAIPHAESRWYLDADHNLHADDPERLAGDLLDLARTVEDPKSLDEPLPERS
;
A
#
# COMPACT_ATOMS: atom_id res chain seq x y z
N MET A 1 6.66 -11.14 -14.50
CA MET A 1 5.58 -12.04 -14.99
C MET A 1 4.25 -11.62 -14.35
N GLU A 2 3.13 -11.94 -14.98
CA GLU A 2 1.80 -11.74 -14.38
C GLU A 2 1.17 -13.09 -14.08
N LEU A 3 0.59 -13.22 -12.89
CA LEU A 3 -0.09 -14.41 -12.39
C LEU A 3 -1.56 -14.06 -12.16
N SER A 4 -2.47 -14.99 -12.42
CA SER A 4 -3.89 -14.84 -12.09
C SER A 4 -4.21 -15.81 -10.97
N VAL A 5 -4.46 -15.30 -9.78
CA VAL A 5 -4.61 -16.07 -8.55
C VAL A 5 -6.07 -16.07 -8.11
N PRO A 6 -6.75 -17.21 -8.04
CA PRO A 6 -8.13 -17.25 -7.55
C PRO A 6 -8.17 -17.04 -6.03
N VAL A 7 -9.16 -16.27 -5.57
CA VAL A 7 -9.49 -16.09 -4.16
C VAL A 7 -10.84 -16.73 -3.84
N ASP A 8 -11.22 -16.75 -2.56
CA ASP A 8 -12.27 -17.63 -2.03
C ASP A 8 -13.64 -17.53 -2.72
N ASP A 9 -14.07 -16.40 -3.23
CA ASP A 9 -15.35 -16.20 -3.91
C ASP A 9 -15.29 -16.38 -5.45
N GLY A 10 -14.18 -16.96 -5.94
CA GLY A 10 -13.94 -17.19 -7.37
C GLY A 10 -13.44 -15.95 -8.12
N VAL A 11 -13.22 -14.85 -7.43
CA VAL A 11 -12.56 -13.65 -7.96
C VAL A 11 -11.10 -13.98 -8.24
N LYS A 12 -10.57 -13.47 -9.35
CA LYS A 12 -9.16 -13.62 -9.71
C LYS A 12 -8.43 -12.32 -9.48
N LEU A 13 -7.36 -12.40 -8.69
CA LEU A 13 -6.47 -11.28 -8.48
C LEU A 13 -5.26 -11.39 -9.41
N ASN A 14 -4.91 -10.29 -10.03
CA ASN A 14 -3.68 -10.17 -10.80
C ASN A 14 -2.51 -9.93 -9.86
N VAL A 15 -1.42 -10.68 -10.04
CA VAL A 15 -0.20 -10.52 -9.26
C VAL A 15 0.98 -10.35 -10.19
N ARG A 16 1.71 -9.27 -10.04
CA ARG A 16 2.95 -9.00 -10.76
C ARG A 16 4.11 -9.62 -9.98
N TYR A 17 4.70 -10.64 -10.56
CA TYR A 17 5.78 -11.41 -9.94
C TYR A 17 7.16 -11.04 -10.51
N ARG A 18 8.11 -10.85 -9.61
CA ARG A 18 9.55 -10.74 -9.90
C ARG A 18 10.27 -11.89 -9.22
N PRO A 19 10.92 -12.79 -9.99
CA PRO A 19 11.69 -13.87 -9.40
C PRO A 19 12.92 -13.31 -8.67
N GLY A 20 13.18 -13.85 -7.51
CA GLY A 20 14.41 -13.64 -6.74
C GLY A 20 15.17 -14.96 -6.63
N GLU A 21 16.11 -15.01 -5.71
CA GLU A 21 16.82 -16.22 -5.29
C GLU A 21 16.18 -16.81 -4.02
N ASP A 22 16.97 -17.13 -3.01
CA ASP A 22 16.52 -17.81 -1.78
C ASP A 22 16.07 -16.84 -0.68
N GLY A 23 16.05 -15.55 -0.93
CA GLY A 23 15.60 -14.53 0.02
C GLY A 23 14.11 -14.67 0.36
N ARG A 24 13.72 -14.23 1.55
CA ARG A 24 12.32 -14.23 1.99
C ARG A 24 11.45 -13.42 1.02
N PRO A 25 10.31 -13.96 0.54
CA PRO A 25 9.47 -13.26 -0.44
C PRO A 25 8.78 -12.02 0.16
N PHE A 26 8.58 -11.01 -0.68
CA PHE A 26 7.74 -9.85 -0.37
C PHE A 26 6.37 -9.99 -1.03
N LEU A 27 5.31 -9.68 -0.26
CA LEU A 27 3.98 -9.39 -0.78
C LEU A 27 3.76 -7.86 -0.69
N LEU A 28 3.52 -7.21 -1.84
CA LEU A 28 3.41 -5.77 -1.96
C LEU A 28 1.95 -5.38 -2.24
N LEU A 29 1.37 -4.52 -1.39
CA LEU A 29 -0.04 -4.13 -1.42
C LEU A 29 -0.14 -2.63 -1.71
N HIS A 30 -0.87 -2.26 -2.74
CA HIS A 30 -1.07 -0.87 -3.14
C HIS A 30 -2.13 -0.14 -2.30
N GLY A 31 -2.19 1.18 -2.40
CA GLY A 31 -3.19 2.04 -1.79
C GLY A 31 -4.54 2.03 -2.53
N LEU A 32 -5.59 2.57 -1.91
CA LEU A 32 -6.91 2.69 -2.52
C LEU A 32 -6.88 3.56 -3.78
N GLY A 33 -7.41 3.07 -4.88
CA GLY A 33 -7.41 3.74 -6.18
C GLY A 33 -6.02 3.77 -6.83
N SER A 34 -5.22 2.75 -6.56
CA SER A 34 -3.89 2.53 -7.14
C SER A 34 -3.81 1.11 -7.72
N ASN A 35 -2.63 0.64 -8.05
CA ASN A 35 -2.43 -0.69 -8.64
C ASN A 35 -1.02 -1.23 -8.38
N ALA A 36 -0.82 -2.53 -8.66
CA ALA A 36 0.43 -3.24 -8.43
C ALA A 36 1.62 -2.69 -9.23
N ARG A 37 1.40 -2.01 -10.36
CA ARG A 37 2.48 -1.45 -11.19
C ARG A 37 3.25 -0.34 -10.47
N MET A 38 2.63 0.34 -9.52
CA MET A 38 3.30 1.35 -8.71
C MET A 38 4.47 0.78 -7.90
N TRP A 39 4.48 -0.52 -7.67
CA TRP A 39 5.54 -1.25 -6.99
C TRP A 39 6.65 -1.77 -7.91
N ASP A 40 6.54 -1.64 -9.25
CA ASP A 40 7.44 -2.29 -10.19
C ASP A 40 8.92 -1.96 -9.93
N GLU A 41 9.26 -0.68 -9.72
CA GLU A 41 10.64 -0.26 -9.50
C GLU A 41 11.21 -0.71 -8.16
N VAL A 42 10.38 -0.78 -7.12
CA VAL A 42 10.74 -1.35 -5.83
C VAL A 42 10.88 -2.87 -5.94
N ALA A 43 9.93 -3.55 -6.57
CA ALA A 43 9.93 -5.00 -6.77
C ALA A 43 11.16 -5.47 -7.57
N ASP A 44 11.56 -4.72 -8.60
CA ASP A 44 12.76 -5.03 -9.38
C ASP A 44 14.03 -4.97 -8.52
N ARG A 45 14.13 -4.01 -7.60
CA ARG A 45 15.26 -3.87 -6.66
C ARG A 45 15.29 -4.96 -5.59
N LEU A 46 14.13 -5.30 -5.04
CA LEU A 46 13.99 -6.40 -4.07
C LEU A 46 14.40 -7.74 -4.71
N ALA A 47 13.94 -7.99 -5.94
CA ALA A 47 14.30 -9.18 -6.70
C ALA A 47 15.80 -9.23 -7.03
N ALA A 48 16.39 -8.09 -7.43
CA ALA A 48 17.83 -7.99 -7.69
C ALA A 48 18.67 -8.24 -6.42
N ALA A 49 18.11 -7.99 -5.23
CA ALA A 49 18.73 -8.33 -3.93
C ALA A 49 18.45 -9.78 -3.48
N GLY A 50 17.82 -10.61 -4.31
CA GLY A 50 17.56 -12.02 -4.06
C GLY A 50 16.19 -12.34 -3.47
N HIS A 51 15.35 -11.34 -3.20
CA HIS A 51 14.03 -11.52 -2.59
C HIS A 51 12.92 -11.58 -3.65
N PRO A 52 12.22 -12.70 -3.84
CA PRO A 52 11.07 -12.76 -4.73
C PRO A 52 10.01 -11.71 -4.33
N ALA A 53 9.45 -10.96 -5.29
CA ALA A 53 8.47 -9.94 -5.02
C ALA A 53 7.16 -10.19 -5.77
N TYR A 54 6.05 -10.11 -5.05
CA TYR A 54 4.68 -10.34 -5.51
C TYR A 54 3.86 -9.07 -5.25
N ALA A 55 3.63 -8.24 -6.25
CA ALA A 55 2.78 -7.07 -6.14
C ALA A 55 1.36 -7.42 -6.60
N ALA A 56 0.40 -7.34 -5.69
CA ALA A 56 -0.98 -7.72 -5.97
C ALA A 56 -1.83 -6.51 -6.35
N ASP A 57 -2.64 -6.67 -7.40
CA ASP A 57 -3.79 -5.81 -7.63
C ASP A 57 -4.94 -6.30 -6.76
N MET A 58 -5.43 -5.48 -5.85
CA MET A 58 -6.60 -5.81 -5.04
C MET A 58 -7.86 -5.83 -5.90
N ARG A 59 -8.93 -6.52 -5.46
CA ARG A 59 -10.21 -6.58 -6.20
C ARG A 59 -10.68 -5.20 -6.68
N GLY A 60 -11.10 -5.11 -7.92
CA GLY A 60 -11.53 -3.87 -8.57
C GLY A 60 -10.41 -2.97 -9.07
N HIS A 61 -9.14 -3.31 -8.81
CA HIS A 61 -7.98 -2.51 -9.19
C HIS A 61 -7.12 -3.22 -10.24
N GLY A 62 -6.33 -2.44 -10.97
CA GLY A 62 -5.34 -2.94 -11.92
C GLY A 62 -5.90 -3.97 -12.90
N GLY A 63 -5.27 -5.15 -12.96
CA GLY A 63 -5.67 -6.30 -13.78
C GLY A 63 -6.59 -7.31 -13.10
N SER A 64 -6.99 -7.06 -11.84
CA SER A 64 -7.86 -7.95 -11.07
C SER A 64 -9.33 -7.85 -11.50
N ASP A 65 -10.10 -8.91 -11.20
CA ASP A 65 -11.53 -8.92 -11.41
C ASP A 65 -12.24 -7.80 -10.64
N THR A 66 -13.38 -7.38 -11.18
CA THR A 66 -14.19 -6.28 -10.66
C THR A 66 -15.58 -6.77 -10.27
N PRO A 67 -15.71 -7.59 -9.20
CA PRO A 67 -16.99 -8.15 -8.77
C PRO A 67 -17.98 -7.06 -8.38
N GLU A 68 -19.26 -7.41 -8.23
CA GLU A 68 -20.30 -6.45 -7.81
C GLU A 68 -20.20 -6.11 -6.33
N HIS A 69 -19.64 -6.99 -5.48
CA HIS A 69 -19.59 -6.90 -4.03
C HIS A 69 -18.20 -7.24 -3.47
N GLY A 70 -18.04 -7.10 -2.15
CA GLY A 70 -16.82 -7.46 -1.45
C GLY A 70 -15.78 -6.32 -1.38
N TYR A 71 -16.25 -5.08 -1.37
CA TYR A 71 -15.41 -3.89 -1.29
C TYR A 71 -15.36 -3.36 0.15
N ASP A 72 -14.89 -4.19 1.07
CA ASP A 72 -14.66 -3.87 2.48
C ASP A 72 -13.34 -4.44 2.97
N ASN A 73 -12.83 -3.93 4.10
CA ASN A 73 -11.54 -4.36 4.64
C ASN A 73 -11.52 -5.84 5.04
N ALA A 74 -12.65 -6.42 5.48
CA ALA A 74 -12.68 -7.84 5.89
C ALA A 74 -12.48 -8.76 4.69
N THR A 75 -13.16 -8.47 3.58
CA THR A 75 -13.01 -9.21 2.33
C THR A 75 -11.59 -9.03 1.75
N ALA A 76 -11.07 -7.79 1.74
CA ALA A 76 -9.72 -7.54 1.25
C ALA A 76 -8.64 -8.26 2.10
N VAL A 77 -8.83 -8.37 3.41
CA VAL A 77 -7.96 -9.16 4.30
C VAL A 77 -8.05 -10.66 3.99
N ALA A 78 -9.25 -11.20 3.74
CA ALA A 78 -9.42 -12.60 3.33
C ALA A 78 -8.72 -12.87 1.99
N ASP A 79 -8.77 -11.94 1.05
CA ASP A 79 -8.02 -12.02 -0.21
C ASP A 79 -6.51 -12.10 0.02
N ILE A 80 -5.94 -11.27 0.91
CA ILE A 80 -4.52 -11.29 1.24
C ILE A 80 -4.10 -12.63 1.83
N VAL A 81 -4.88 -13.17 2.76
CA VAL A 81 -4.62 -14.49 3.37
C VAL A 81 -4.65 -15.59 2.32
N THR A 82 -5.65 -15.55 1.45
CA THR A 82 -5.78 -16.51 0.35
C THR A 82 -4.65 -16.38 -0.65
N LEU A 83 -4.22 -15.16 -1.01
CA LEU A 83 -3.04 -14.95 -1.86
C LEU A 83 -1.79 -15.59 -1.27
N CYS A 84 -1.52 -15.41 0.03
CA CYS A 84 -0.38 -16.06 0.68
C CYS A 84 -0.46 -17.59 0.56
N ARG A 85 -1.64 -18.17 0.77
CA ARG A 85 -1.88 -19.61 0.67
C ARG A 85 -1.69 -20.11 -0.76
N GLU A 86 -2.34 -19.52 -1.75
CA GLU A 86 -2.34 -19.97 -3.14
C GLU A 86 -0.96 -19.79 -3.82
N LEU A 87 -0.22 -18.74 -3.43
CA LEU A 87 1.14 -18.51 -3.89
C LEU A 87 2.19 -19.32 -3.11
N GLY A 88 1.78 -20.06 -2.06
CA GLY A 88 2.69 -20.85 -1.22
C GLY A 88 3.69 -19.99 -0.43
N LEU A 89 3.35 -18.74 -0.12
CA LEU A 89 4.20 -17.83 0.64
C LEU A 89 4.20 -18.24 2.10
N LYS A 90 5.37 -18.62 2.60
CA LYS A 90 5.55 -18.98 4.02
C LYS A 90 6.15 -17.79 4.75
N GLU A 91 5.36 -17.19 5.64
CA GLU A 91 5.76 -16.02 6.41
C GLU A 91 6.50 -14.97 5.56
N PRO A 92 5.88 -14.46 4.45
CA PRO A 92 6.50 -13.43 3.65
C PRO A 92 6.73 -12.15 4.48
N LEU A 93 7.49 -11.21 3.93
CA LEU A 93 7.42 -9.82 4.35
C LEU A 93 6.25 -9.17 3.61
N ILE A 94 5.39 -8.45 4.32
CA ILE A 94 4.28 -7.73 3.69
C ILE A 94 4.61 -6.24 3.72
N ALA A 95 4.70 -5.60 2.55
CA ALA A 95 4.80 -4.16 2.46
C ALA A 95 3.49 -3.58 1.89
N GLY A 96 2.86 -2.68 2.65
CA GLY A 96 1.58 -2.07 2.28
C GLY A 96 1.64 -0.56 2.24
N HIS A 97 1.24 0.02 1.10
CA HIS A 97 1.10 1.46 0.93
C HIS A 97 -0.30 1.92 1.34
N SER A 98 -0.40 2.98 2.15
CA SER A 98 -1.68 3.63 2.48
C SER A 98 -2.72 2.63 2.98
N TRP A 99 -3.83 2.42 2.25
CA TRP A 99 -4.85 1.41 2.53
C TRP A 99 -4.25 -0.01 2.62
N GLY A 100 -3.31 -0.36 1.74
CA GLY A 100 -2.61 -1.64 1.79
C GLY A 100 -1.86 -1.86 3.12
N GLY A 101 -1.34 -0.79 3.73
CA GLY A 101 -0.75 -0.82 5.08
C GLY A 101 -1.79 -1.12 6.16
N ASN A 102 -2.97 -0.49 6.09
CA ASN A 102 -4.07 -0.77 7.02
C ASN A 102 -4.53 -2.23 6.93
N LEU A 103 -4.63 -2.76 5.70
CA LEU A 103 -4.98 -4.16 5.46
C LEU A 103 -3.93 -5.11 6.02
N ALA A 104 -2.63 -4.82 5.82
CA ALA A 104 -1.53 -5.66 6.31
C ALA A 104 -1.54 -5.78 7.83
N VAL A 105 -1.74 -4.66 8.56
CA VAL A 105 -1.88 -4.64 10.02
C VAL A 105 -3.03 -5.54 10.47
N ARG A 106 -4.21 -5.39 9.89
CA ARG A 106 -5.39 -6.20 10.24
C ARG A 106 -5.21 -7.67 9.86
N ALA A 107 -4.65 -7.96 8.67
CA ALA A 107 -4.45 -9.32 8.20
C ALA A 107 -3.55 -10.11 9.16
N LEU A 108 -2.43 -9.53 9.59
CA LEU A 108 -1.53 -10.16 10.55
C LEU A 108 -2.19 -10.32 11.93
N ALA A 109 -2.86 -9.28 12.44
CA ALA A 109 -3.51 -9.33 13.76
C ALA A 109 -4.59 -10.43 13.85
N GLN A 110 -5.30 -10.68 12.75
CA GLN A 110 -6.32 -11.73 12.67
C GLN A 110 -5.74 -13.12 12.33
N ASN A 111 -4.52 -13.18 11.77
CA ASN A 111 -3.87 -14.42 11.34
C ASN A 111 -2.42 -14.45 11.83
N PRO A 112 -2.19 -14.77 13.11
CA PRO A 112 -0.84 -14.88 13.67
C PRO A 112 0.02 -15.85 12.84
N GLY A 113 1.25 -15.44 12.50
CA GLY A 113 2.14 -16.19 11.63
C GLY A 113 1.91 -15.99 10.13
N LEU A 114 1.02 -15.07 9.72
CA LEU A 114 0.78 -14.76 8.31
C LEU A 114 2.04 -14.21 7.62
N CYS A 115 2.81 -13.40 8.32
CA CYS A 115 4.05 -12.80 7.81
C CYS A 115 5.10 -12.69 8.92
N ALA A 116 6.35 -12.51 8.51
CA ALA A 116 7.48 -12.38 9.43
C ALA A 116 7.81 -10.91 9.78
N GLY A 117 7.30 -9.94 9.01
CA GLY A 117 7.51 -8.52 9.25
C GLY A 117 6.62 -7.67 8.36
N LEU A 118 6.36 -6.41 8.79
CA LEU A 118 5.54 -5.43 8.08
C LEU A 118 6.34 -4.19 7.70
N GLY A 119 6.32 -3.82 6.42
CA GLY A 119 6.71 -2.49 5.93
C GLY A 119 5.47 -1.63 5.67
N LEU A 120 5.24 -0.61 6.47
CA LEU A 120 4.04 0.23 6.40
C LEU A 120 4.38 1.56 5.72
N VAL A 121 4.10 1.64 4.42
CA VAL A 121 4.51 2.74 3.55
C VAL A 121 3.41 3.80 3.52
N ASP A 122 3.64 4.87 4.24
CA ASP A 122 2.71 5.99 4.47
C ASP A 122 1.27 5.52 4.77
N GLY A 123 1.17 4.52 5.65
CA GLY A 123 -0.07 3.86 6.02
C GLY A 123 0.04 3.04 7.30
N GLY A 124 -1.06 2.38 7.67
CA GLY A 124 -1.11 1.54 8.87
C GLY A 124 -1.24 2.31 10.19
N TRP A 125 -1.40 3.64 10.15
CA TRP A 125 -1.47 4.51 11.33
C TRP A 125 -2.63 5.52 11.30
N VAL A 126 -3.25 5.78 10.16
CA VAL A 126 -4.30 6.81 10.05
C VAL A 126 -5.59 6.34 10.69
N ASP A 127 -6.08 7.15 11.63
CA ASP A 127 -7.44 7.05 12.17
C ASP A 127 -8.30 8.16 11.56
N PHE A 128 -8.98 7.84 10.47
CA PHE A 128 -9.84 8.78 9.76
C PHE A 128 -11.00 9.29 10.63
N ALA A 129 -11.52 8.48 11.55
CA ALA A 129 -12.60 8.89 12.45
C ALA A 129 -12.16 9.99 13.43
N SER A 130 -10.85 10.11 13.71
CA SER A 130 -10.29 11.13 14.59
C SER A 130 -10.07 12.48 13.90
N ILE A 131 -10.24 12.56 12.57
CA ILE A 131 -10.02 13.78 11.79
C ILE A 131 -11.26 14.70 11.90
N PRO A 132 -11.14 15.94 12.40
CA PRO A 132 -12.27 16.85 12.53
C PRO A 132 -12.96 17.08 11.18
N GLY A 133 -14.29 16.92 11.14
CA GLY A 133 -15.09 17.08 9.92
C GLY A 133 -15.03 15.89 8.95
N PHE A 134 -14.27 14.83 9.27
CA PHE A 134 -14.12 13.69 8.38
C PHE A 134 -15.35 12.75 8.37
N ALA A 135 -16.18 12.76 9.43
CA ALA A 135 -17.42 11.99 9.48
C ALA A 135 -18.40 12.33 8.32
N GLY A 136 -18.33 13.58 7.79
CA GLY A 136 -19.02 13.96 6.55
C GLY A 136 -18.21 13.76 5.27
N TYR A 137 -16.96 13.27 5.36
CA TYR A 137 -16.07 13.16 4.19
C TYR A 137 -16.53 12.09 3.20
N ALA A 138 -17.18 11.03 3.67
CA ALA A 138 -17.74 10.02 2.78
C ALA A 138 -18.83 10.62 1.86
N GLU A 139 -19.65 11.54 2.40
CA GLU A 139 -20.59 12.32 1.61
C GLU A 139 -19.87 13.33 0.69
N HIS A 140 -18.74 13.91 1.17
CA HIS A 140 -17.92 14.85 0.42
C HIS A 140 -16.97 14.17 -0.57
N ALA A 141 -16.59 12.91 -0.36
CA ALA A 141 -15.81 12.13 -1.32
C ALA A 141 -16.55 11.92 -2.62
N GLN A 142 -17.90 11.82 -2.58
CA GLN A 142 -18.73 11.82 -3.76
C GLN A 142 -18.58 13.11 -4.59
N LEU A 143 -18.36 14.25 -3.94
CA LEU A 143 -18.22 15.55 -4.58
C LEU A 143 -16.77 15.82 -5.05
N ARG A 144 -15.77 15.12 -4.50
CA ARG A 144 -14.36 15.38 -4.77
C ARG A 144 -13.68 14.39 -5.71
N ARG A 145 -14.30 13.23 -5.94
CA ARG A 145 -13.79 12.22 -6.86
C ARG A 145 -14.78 12.05 -8.01
N PRO A 146 -14.69 12.84 -9.08
CA PRO A 146 -15.47 12.58 -10.28
C PRO A 146 -15.05 11.24 -10.88
N ASP A 147 -16.00 10.44 -11.34
CA ASP A 147 -15.72 9.18 -12.06
C ASP A 147 -14.95 9.44 -13.36
N ALA A 148 -15.19 10.60 -13.97
CA ALA A 148 -14.48 11.07 -15.15
C ALA A 148 -13.43 12.12 -14.78
N THR A 149 -12.25 12.04 -15.38
CA THR A 149 -11.21 13.06 -15.22
C THR A 149 -11.43 14.28 -16.09
N GLY A 150 -12.28 14.17 -17.12
CA GLY A 150 -12.51 15.21 -18.12
C GLY A 150 -11.31 15.47 -19.04
N THR A 151 -10.32 14.56 -19.07
CA THR A 151 -9.11 14.69 -19.89
C THR A 151 -8.75 13.39 -20.61
N THR A 152 -7.94 13.51 -21.67
CA THR A 152 -7.37 12.36 -22.39
C THR A 152 -6.18 11.76 -21.63
N ARG A 153 -5.74 10.57 -22.04
CA ARG A 153 -4.56 9.93 -21.47
C ARG A 153 -3.31 10.82 -21.58
N ASP A 154 -3.11 11.48 -22.73
CA ASP A 154 -1.97 12.37 -22.91
C ASP A 154 -2.07 13.64 -22.04
N GLY A 155 -3.27 14.19 -21.91
CA GLY A 155 -3.52 15.32 -21.02
C GLY A 155 -3.23 14.97 -19.54
N MET A 156 -3.66 13.79 -19.09
CA MET A 156 -3.36 13.31 -17.73
C MET A 156 -1.86 13.05 -17.53
N ARG A 157 -1.18 12.45 -18.54
CA ARG A 157 0.27 12.25 -18.49
C ARG A 157 1.03 13.56 -18.31
N LEU A 158 0.66 14.60 -19.06
CA LEU A 158 1.26 15.92 -18.93
C LEU A 158 1.00 16.53 -17.55
N MET A 159 -0.21 16.39 -17.03
CA MET A 159 -0.56 16.87 -15.69
C MET A 159 0.25 16.16 -14.60
N LEU A 160 0.32 14.82 -14.63
CA LEU A 160 1.11 14.03 -13.67
C LEU A 160 2.59 14.40 -13.75
N ARG A 161 3.15 14.57 -14.95
CA ARG A 161 4.54 15.01 -15.12
C ARG A 161 4.78 16.40 -14.53
N GLY A 162 3.82 17.31 -14.63
CA GLY A 162 3.89 18.64 -14.02
C GLY A 162 3.82 18.61 -12.49
N LEU A 163 3.01 17.71 -11.93
CA LEU A 163 2.87 17.53 -10.48
C LEU A 163 4.04 16.75 -9.86
N HIS A 164 4.57 15.79 -10.58
CA HIS A 164 5.63 14.88 -10.12
C HIS A 164 6.81 14.88 -11.11
N PRO A 165 7.59 15.96 -11.17
CA PRO A 165 8.66 16.11 -12.16
C PRO A 165 9.81 15.08 -11.97
N THR A 166 9.96 14.54 -10.78
CA THR A 166 11.00 13.56 -10.41
C THR A 166 10.59 12.12 -10.68
N TRP A 167 9.30 11.83 -10.89
CA TRP A 167 8.85 10.47 -11.15
C TRP A 167 9.42 9.94 -12.46
N SER A 168 9.76 8.66 -12.48
CA SER A 168 10.11 7.96 -13.72
C SER A 168 8.93 7.92 -14.70
N ASP A 169 9.20 7.67 -15.99
CA ASP A 169 8.13 7.44 -16.95
C ASP A 169 7.31 6.18 -16.59
N ALA A 170 7.98 5.18 -16.01
CA ALA A 170 7.32 3.97 -15.53
C ALA A 170 6.30 4.26 -14.40
N ALA A 171 6.66 5.12 -13.44
CA ALA A 171 5.76 5.53 -12.36
C ALA A 171 4.56 6.35 -12.88
N ILE A 172 4.78 7.26 -13.85
CA ILE A 172 3.69 7.99 -14.51
C ILE A 172 2.72 7.02 -15.22
N GLU A 173 3.25 6.07 -16.01
CA GLU A 173 2.41 5.08 -16.70
C GLU A 173 1.71 4.11 -15.73
N ALA A 174 2.35 3.77 -14.60
CA ALA A 174 1.74 2.98 -13.54
C ALA A 174 0.54 3.72 -12.90
N SER A 175 0.69 5.02 -12.63
CA SER A 175 -0.42 5.84 -12.14
C SER A 175 -1.57 5.93 -13.14
N LEU A 176 -1.27 6.06 -14.45
CA LEU A 176 -2.27 6.06 -15.52
C LEU A 176 -2.97 4.70 -15.71
N ALA A 177 -2.37 3.60 -15.25
CA ALA A 177 -2.96 2.27 -15.38
C ALA A 177 -4.19 2.06 -14.48
N ASP A 178 -4.41 2.92 -13.49
CA ASP A 178 -5.63 2.92 -12.67
C ASP A 178 -6.82 3.63 -13.35
N MET A 179 -6.62 4.10 -14.55
CA MET A 179 -7.65 4.76 -15.36
C MET A 179 -7.93 3.95 -16.63
N VAL A 180 -9.17 4.03 -17.10
CA VAL A 180 -9.61 3.43 -18.36
C VAL A 180 -10.16 4.51 -19.28
N GLU A 181 -10.04 4.30 -20.59
CA GLU A 181 -10.58 5.22 -21.58
C GLU A 181 -12.07 4.93 -21.80
N GLY A 182 -12.89 5.95 -21.61
CA GLY A 182 -14.32 5.90 -21.89
C GLY A 182 -14.63 5.97 -23.39
N PRO A 183 -15.92 5.81 -23.76
CA PRO A 183 -16.34 5.84 -25.16
C PRO A 183 -16.09 7.18 -25.88
N ASP A 184 -15.94 8.24 -25.11
CA ASP A 184 -15.64 9.61 -25.57
C ASP A 184 -14.14 9.91 -25.68
N GLY A 185 -13.27 8.92 -25.41
CA GLY A 185 -11.81 9.08 -25.39
C GLY A 185 -11.28 9.78 -24.14
N LEU A 186 -12.13 10.05 -23.16
CA LEU A 186 -11.72 10.64 -21.88
C LEU A 186 -11.48 9.56 -20.84
N LEU A 187 -10.57 9.84 -19.91
CA LEU A 187 -10.25 8.91 -18.84
C LEU A 187 -11.33 8.89 -17.76
N VAL A 188 -11.66 7.69 -17.30
CA VAL A 188 -12.49 7.43 -16.14
C VAL A 188 -11.73 6.56 -15.15
N GLN A 189 -12.10 6.65 -13.88
CA GLN A 189 -11.51 5.81 -12.84
C GLN A 189 -11.89 4.34 -13.06
N ARG A 190 -10.91 3.43 -12.96
CA ARG A 190 -11.14 1.98 -13.06
C ARG A 190 -12.07 1.49 -11.95
N LEU A 191 -11.80 1.91 -10.70
CA LEU A 191 -12.69 1.63 -9.57
C LEU A 191 -13.77 2.72 -9.53
N PRO A 192 -15.01 2.44 -9.94
CA PRO A 192 -16.09 3.43 -9.94
C PRO A 192 -16.47 3.83 -8.50
N LEU A 193 -17.06 5.00 -8.35
CA LEU A 193 -17.38 5.59 -7.05
C LEU A 193 -18.21 4.65 -6.16
N GLN A 194 -19.18 3.91 -6.74
CA GLN A 194 -20.03 2.98 -6.01
C GLN A 194 -19.27 1.84 -5.34
N ARG A 195 -18.08 1.49 -5.84
CA ARG A 195 -17.19 0.46 -5.29
C ARG A 195 -16.07 1.06 -4.43
N PHE A 196 -15.67 2.30 -4.73
CA PHE A 196 -14.72 3.05 -3.92
C PHE A 196 -15.27 3.39 -2.52
N LEU A 197 -16.53 3.87 -2.46
CA LEU A 197 -17.14 4.31 -1.21
C LEU A 197 -17.22 3.22 -0.13
N PRO A 198 -17.64 1.97 -0.41
CA PRO A 198 -17.61 0.91 0.60
C PRO A 198 -16.21 0.65 1.18
N VAL A 199 -15.14 0.65 0.34
CA VAL A 199 -13.77 0.54 0.84
C VAL A 199 -13.45 1.69 1.77
N PHE A 200 -13.74 2.91 1.34
CA PHE A 200 -13.44 4.11 2.11
C PHE A 200 -14.21 4.15 3.44
N HIS A 201 -15.50 3.79 3.45
CA HIS A 201 -16.30 3.66 4.69
C HIS A 201 -15.68 2.64 5.63
N SER A 202 -15.28 1.48 5.09
CA SER A 202 -14.64 0.42 5.87
C SER A 202 -13.31 0.90 6.48
N MET A 203 -12.53 1.74 5.79
CA MET A 203 -11.33 2.36 6.37
C MET A 203 -11.65 3.31 7.53
N CYS A 204 -12.76 4.04 7.45
CA CYS A 204 -13.19 4.94 8.51
C CYS A 204 -13.70 4.20 9.75
N GLU A 205 -14.41 3.09 9.56
CA GLU A 205 -15.02 2.31 10.63
C GLU A 205 -14.06 1.34 11.32
N ASP A 206 -12.95 1.03 10.65
CA ASP A 206 -11.97 0.03 11.08
C ASP A 206 -10.53 0.61 11.11
N PRO A 207 -10.25 1.51 12.07
CA PRO A 207 -8.94 2.13 12.18
C PRO A 207 -7.86 1.10 12.53
N PRO A 208 -6.62 1.23 11.97
CA PRO A 208 -5.51 0.31 12.23
C PRO A 208 -5.20 0.11 13.71
N ALA A 209 -5.39 1.14 14.53
CA ALA A 209 -5.12 1.11 15.96
C ALA A 209 -5.90 0.01 16.73
N ARG A 210 -7.05 -0.43 16.19
CA ARG A 210 -7.82 -1.55 16.76
C ARG A 210 -7.01 -2.85 16.75
N TRP A 211 -6.11 -3.00 15.79
CA TRP A 211 -5.43 -4.26 15.47
C TRP A 211 -4.00 -4.34 16.02
N TYR A 212 -3.43 -3.23 16.49
CA TYR A 212 -2.05 -3.21 17.01
C TYR A 212 -1.74 -4.26 18.09
N PRO A 213 -2.67 -4.58 19.03
CA PRO A 213 -2.38 -5.61 20.02
C PRO A 213 -2.10 -7.01 19.45
N GLY A 214 -2.53 -7.28 18.22
CA GLY A 214 -2.25 -8.55 17.52
C GLY A 214 -1.00 -8.53 16.64
N VAL A 215 -0.30 -7.40 16.56
CA VAL A 215 0.93 -7.25 15.77
C VAL A 215 2.15 -7.53 16.64
N THR A 216 2.79 -8.66 16.42
CA THR A 216 3.90 -9.17 17.26
C THR A 216 5.20 -9.35 16.49
N VAL A 217 5.24 -9.00 15.22
CA VAL A 217 6.42 -9.07 14.36
C VAL A 217 7.09 -7.71 14.25
N PRO A 218 8.34 -7.61 13.77
CA PRO A 218 8.98 -6.34 13.45
C PRO A 218 8.14 -5.51 12.48
N VAL A 219 8.00 -4.21 12.77
CA VAL A 219 7.25 -3.26 11.92
C VAL A 219 8.14 -2.06 11.61
N LEU A 220 8.26 -1.74 10.33
CA LEU A 220 8.93 -0.54 9.86
C LEU A 220 7.91 0.42 9.25
N PHE A 221 7.67 1.54 9.94
CA PHE A 221 6.89 2.65 9.40
C PHE A 221 7.77 3.53 8.51
N LEU A 222 7.35 3.72 7.26
CA LEU A 222 8.02 4.51 6.24
C LEU A 222 7.10 5.68 5.89
N ASN A 223 7.36 6.84 6.46
CA ASN A 223 6.39 7.93 6.52
C ASN A 223 6.80 9.12 5.65
N ALA A 224 5.91 9.58 4.79
CA ALA A 224 6.07 10.80 4.04
C ALA A 224 5.87 12.03 4.95
N LEU A 225 6.71 13.04 4.77
CA LEU A 225 6.55 14.32 5.45
C LEU A 225 6.72 15.45 4.44
N PRO A 226 5.62 16.10 4.04
CA PRO A 226 5.66 17.24 3.12
C PRO A 226 6.51 18.38 3.67
N PRO A 227 7.13 19.21 2.80
CA PRO A 227 8.01 20.31 3.21
C PRO A 227 7.29 21.42 3.99
N GLN A 228 5.98 21.50 3.89
CA GLN A 228 5.19 22.53 4.55
C GLN A 228 4.61 22.03 5.87
N GLU A 229 4.84 22.78 6.95
CA GLU A 229 4.11 22.55 8.18
C GLU A 229 2.62 22.78 7.96
N SER A 230 1.82 21.78 8.32
CA SER A 230 0.38 21.77 8.17
C SER A 230 -0.28 21.04 9.33
N TRP A 231 -1.58 21.20 9.45
CA TRP A 231 -2.36 20.38 10.38
C TRP A 231 -2.11 18.88 10.11
N TRP A 232 -1.99 18.48 8.85
CA TRP A 232 -1.74 17.09 8.44
C TRP A 232 -0.36 16.63 8.94
N SER A 233 0.73 17.31 8.58
CA SER A 233 2.09 16.92 8.97
C SER A 233 2.28 16.83 10.49
N THR A 234 1.65 17.74 11.26
CA THR A 234 1.65 17.69 12.73
C THR A 234 0.93 16.45 13.26
N ASN A 235 -0.22 16.09 12.69
CA ASN A 235 -0.98 14.93 13.13
C ASN A 235 -0.35 13.61 12.67
N VAL A 236 0.25 13.55 11.49
CA VAL A 236 1.02 12.38 11.03
C VAL A 236 2.06 11.97 12.06
N ARG A 237 2.91 12.92 12.50
CA ARG A 237 3.91 12.64 13.54
C ARG A 237 3.30 12.08 14.82
N ARG A 238 2.17 12.63 15.25
CA ARG A 238 1.46 12.17 16.46
C ARG A 238 0.85 10.78 16.29
N TRP A 239 0.24 10.49 15.13
CA TRP A 239 -0.36 9.18 14.87
C TRP A 239 0.69 8.10 14.74
N VAL A 240 1.78 8.37 14.02
CA VAL A 240 2.92 7.44 13.89
C VAL A 240 3.52 7.16 15.26
N ALA A 241 3.84 8.18 16.07
CA ALA A 241 4.37 7.98 17.41
C ALA A 241 3.43 7.15 18.31
N LYS A 242 2.10 7.33 18.16
CA LYS A 242 1.11 6.51 18.89
C LYS A 242 1.12 5.05 18.42
N ALA A 243 1.24 4.81 17.11
CA ALA A 243 1.31 3.48 16.54
C ALA A 243 2.59 2.76 16.96
N GLU A 244 3.73 3.43 16.87
CA GLU A 244 5.05 2.95 17.29
C GLU A 244 5.08 2.58 18.78
N ALA A 245 4.49 3.41 19.64
CA ALA A 245 4.38 3.13 21.07
C ALA A 245 3.45 1.94 21.40
N ALA A 246 2.52 1.60 20.51
CA ALA A 246 1.51 0.54 20.71
C ALA A 246 1.92 -0.82 20.13
N ILE A 247 2.91 -0.86 19.24
CA ILE A 247 3.38 -2.08 18.57
C ILE A 247 4.78 -2.40 19.09
N PRO A 248 4.99 -3.58 19.71
CA PRO A 248 6.34 -4.04 20.05
C PRO A 248 7.20 -4.13 18.78
N HIS A 249 8.48 -3.80 18.87
CA HIS A 249 9.42 -3.88 17.74
C HIS A 249 8.99 -3.04 16.49
N ALA A 250 8.41 -1.86 16.74
CA ALA A 250 8.10 -0.89 15.69
C ALA A 250 9.18 0.19 15.64
N GLU A 251 9.58 0.55 14.44
CA GLU A 251 10.49 1.66 14.14
C GLU A 251 9.90 2.55 13.05
N SER A 252 10.31 3.83 13.03
CA SER A 252 9.85 4.81 12.05
C SER A 252 11.01 5.41 11.28
N ARG A 253 10.86 5.51 9.96
CA ARG A 253 11.73 6.31 9.08
C ARG A 253 10.93 7.39 8.40
N TRP A 254 11.55 8.55 8.25
CA TRP A 254 10.90 9.73 7.70
C TRP A 254 11.51 10.11 6.36
N TYR A 255 10.66 10.24 5.36
CA TYR A 255 10.98 10.76 4.04
C TYR A 255 10.62 12.25 4.03
N LEU A 256 11.63 13.08 4.28
CA LEU A 256 11.45 14.53 4.30
C LEU A 256 11.25 15.04 2.89
N ASP A 257 10.39 16.05 2.75
CA ASP A 257 10.05 16.67 1.46
C ASP A 257 9.44 15.69 0.43
N ALA A 258 8.92 14.56 0.91
CA ALA A 258 8.28 13.54 0.09
C ALA A 258 6.75 13.61 0.15
N ASP A 259 6.10 13.15 -0.90
CA ASP A 259 4.66 13.05 -1.02
C ASP A 259 4.20 11.62 -0.66
N HIS A 260 2.90 11.38 -0.67
CA HIS A 260 2.25 10.13 -0.27
C HIS A 260 2.76 8.88 -1.00
N ASN A 261 3.25 9.03 -2.23
CA ASN A 261 3.61 7.91 -3.10
C ASN A 261 5.12 7.58 -3.04
N LEU A 262 5.65 7.25 -1.88
CA LEU A 262 7.08 6.96 -1.66
C LEU A 262 7.68 5.94 -2.65
N HIS A 263 6.89 4.97 -3.11
CA HIS A 263 7.29 3.97 -4.09
C HIS A 263 7.53 4.54 -5.50
N ALA A 264 7.04 5.75 -5.78
CA ALA A 264 7.31 6.49 -6.99
C ALA A 264 8.27 7.67 -6.78
N ASP A 265 8.26 8.28 -5.58
CA ASP A 265 9.14 9.41 -5.23
C ASP A 265 10.60 8.95 -5.06
N ASP A 266 10.83 7.88 -4.32
CA ASP A 266 12.17 7.33 -4.05
C ASP A 266 12.15 5.80 -3.95
N PRO A 267 11.98 5.09 -5.08
CA PRO A 267 11.92 3.63 -5.10
C PRO A 267 13.22 2.95 -4.65
N GLU A 268 14.37 3.62 -4.81
CA GLU A 268 15.66 3.09 -4.40
C GLU A 268 15.79 3.05 -2.88
N ARG A 269 15.54 4.17 -2.22
CA ARG A 269 15.55 4.27 -0.76
C ARG A 269 14.50 3.36 -0.14
N LEU A 270 13.28 3.35 -0.70
CA LEU A 270 12.20 2.50 -0.20
C LEU A 270 12.55 1.02 -0.25
N ALA A 271 13.12 0.55 -1.38
CA ALA A 271 13.59 -0.83 -1.48
C ALA A 271 14.71 -1.12 -0.46
N GLY A 272 15.65 -0.18 -0.27
CA GLY A 272 16.70 -0.30 0.73
C GLY A 272 16.17 -0.44 2.15
N ASP A 273 15.17 0.36 2.52
CA ASP A 273 14.53 0.31 3.84
C ASP A 273 13.76 -1.02 4.05
N LEU A 274 13.09 -1.53 3.02
CA LEU A 274 12.44 -2.84 3.08
C LEU A 274 13.44 -3.99 3.18
N LEU A 275 14.61 -3.87 2.55
CA LEU A 275 15.71 -4.84 2.72
C LEU A 275 16.32 -4.78 4.12
N ASP A 276 16.34 -3.63 4.77
CA ASP A 276 16.73 -3.53 6.19
C ASP A 276 15.75 -4.30 7.08
N LEU A 277 14.45 -4.17 6.84
CA LEU A 277 13.43 -4.98 7.52
C LEU A 277 13.66 -6.48 7.30
N ALA A 278 14.01 -6.90 6.07
CA ALA A 278 14.30 -8.30 5.78
C ALA A 278 15.48 -8.81 6.63
N ARG A 279 16.56 -8.04 6.74
CA ARG A 279 17.72 -8.38 7.59
C ARG A 279 17.36 -8.49 9.06
N THR A 280 16.53 -7.57 9.58
CA THR A 280 16.05 -7.61 10.96
C THR A 280 15.28 -8.89 11.29
N VAL A 281 14.44 -9.33 10.35
CA VAL A 281 13.64 -10.56 10.50
C VAL A 281 14.52 -11.82 10.43
N GLU A 282 15.59 -11.81 9.65
CA GLU A 282 16.51 -12.94 9.48
C GLU A 282 17.52 -13.07 10.64
N ASP A 283 17.88 -11.97 11.28
CA ASP A 283 18.71 -11.96 12.50
C ASP A 283 17.94 -11.37 13.69
N PRO A 284 17.20 -12.20 14.44
CA PRO A 284 16.43 -11.74 15.60
C PRO A 284 17.25 -11.08 16.70
N LYS A 285 18.58 -11.23 16.72
CA LYS A 285 19.46 -10.51 17.65
C LYS A 285 19.55 -9.03 17.32
N SER A 286 19.25 -8.64 16.09
CA SER A 286 19.20 -7.25 15.67
C SER A 286 17.96 -6.51 16.19
N LEU A 287 16.99 -7.20 16.79
CA LEU A 287 15.82 -6.56 17.41
C LEU A 287 16.17 -5.71 18.65
N ASP A 288 17.34 -5.94 19.24
CA ASP A 288 17.85 -5.14 20.35
C ASP A 288 18.71 -3.94 19.89
N GLU A 289 19.00 -3.84 18.59
CA GLU A 289 19.75 -2.74 17.98
C GLU A 289 18.84 -1.94 17.03
N PRO A 290 18.83 -0.59 17.13
CA PRO A 290 18.05 0.20 16.17
C PRO A 290 18.57 0.00 14.74
N LEU A 291 17.65 -0.04 13.77
CA LEU A 291 18.02 -0.15 12.35
C LEU A 291 18.91 1.05 11.94
N PRO A 292 19.94 0.84 11.09
CA PRO A 292 20.82 1.91 10.67
C PRO A 292 20.05 3.03 9.98
N GLU A 293 20.25 4.28 10.45
CA GLU A 293 19.70 5.46 9.80
C GLU A 293 20.32 5.61 8.40
N ARG A 294 19.46 5.69 7.38
CA ARG A 294 19.86 6.07 6.02
C ARG A 294 19.61 7.56 5.86
N SER A 295 20.66 8.31 5.62
CA SER A 295 20.65 9.74 5.30
C SER A 295 20.05 9.99 3.92
#